data_5b03cbcd6655db38147e477708f2694d
#
_entry.id   5b03cbcd6655db38147e477708f2694d
#
_cell.length_a   1.000
_cell.length_b   1.000
_cell.length_c   1.000
_cell.angle_alpha   90.00
_cell.angle_beta   90.00
_cell.angle_gamma   90.00
#
_symmetry.space_group_name_H-M   'P 1'
#
loop_
_entity.id
_entity.type
_entity.pdbx_description
1 polymer ?
#
loop_
_entity_poly.entity_id
_entity_poly.type
_entity_poly.pdbx_seq_one_letter_code
_entity_poly.pdbx_strand_id
1 'polypeptide(L)'
;MKRILFVLLATIVISPATIAQTRGRSTAPKPKPAATPAPRVNEVRTAGANRVAEQIKLLARFIYILGGTNESIKRDEGDPDAAKKNPMAKNLIRTGITGFRDGLDKLEIDFRATPELQPYYIKLAGVASGAANAEQQAANNQFDAAGRSLLLVVNRLADVLVAMRL
;
A
#
# COMPACT_ATOMS: atom_id res chain seq x y z
N MET A 1 -17.92 30.54 -3.37
CA MET A 1 -18.76 30.73 -2.18
C MET A 1 -19.91 29.75 -2.24
N LYS A 2 -19.92 28.71 -1.41
CA LYS A 2 -21.10 28.04 -0.83
C LYS A 2 -20.57 26.86 0.01
N ARG A 3 -20.50 27.13 1.31
CA ARG A 3 -20.19 26.15 2.36
C ARG A 3 -21.48 25.35 2.60
N ILE A 4 -21.41 24.02 2.47
CA ILE A 4 -22.48 23.13 2.94
C ILE A 4 -21.95 22.41 4.17
N LEU A 5 -22.49 22.85 5.32
CA LEU A 5 -22.27 22.30 6.64
C LEU A 5 -23.30 21.19 6.83
N PHE A 6 -22.89 19.93 6.89
CA PHE A 6 -23.76 18.81 7.31
C PHE A 6 -23.60 18.58 8.81
N VAL A 7 -24.60 19.04 9.55
CA VAL A 7 -24.79 18.73 10.97
C VAL A 7 -25.55 17.43 11.05
N LEU A 8 -24.92 16.38 11.59
CA LEU A 8 -25.56 15.10 11.85
C LEU A 8 -26.01 15.06 13.31
N LEU A 9 -27.32 15.20 13.51
CA LEU A 9 -27.98 15.19 14.82
C LEU A 9 -28.16 13.75 15.25
N ALA A 10 -27.45 13.32 16.29
CA ALA A 10 -27.65 12.00 16.93
C ALA A 10 -28.74 12.10 17.99
N THR A 11 -29.89 11.51 17.71
CA THR A 11 -30.99 11.36 18.69
C THR A 11 -30.75 10.13 19.58
N ILE A 12 -30.49 10.39 20.85
CA ILE A 12 -30.41 9.38 21.91
C ILE A 12 -31.85 9.09 22.38
N VAL A 13 -32.32 7.88 22.14
CA VAL A 13 -33.59 7.38 22.70
C VAL A 13 -33.27 6.65 24.02
N ILE A 14 -33.68 7.28 25.11
CA ILE A 14 -33.63 6.69 26.47
C ILE A 14 -34.96 5.98 26.70
N SER A 15 -34.96 4.67 26.83
CA SER A 15 -36.11 3.87 27.26
C SER A 15 -36.00 3.51 28.76
N PRO A 16 -37.04 3.72 29.56
CA PRO A 16 -37.01 3.41 30.98
C PRO A 16 -37.14 1.89 31.29
N ALA A 17 -36.39 1.47 32.23
CA ALA A 17 -36.36 0.11 32.76
C ALA A 17 -37.66 -0.24 33.50
N THR A 18 -38.30 -1.34 33.15
CA THR A 18 -39.34 -1.97 33.94
C THR A 18 -38.71 -3.15 34.71
N ILE A 19 -38.66 -3.04 36.03
CA ILE A 19 -38.21 -4.09 36.94
C ILE A 19 -39.32 -5.10 37.10
N ALA A 20 -39.15 -6.32 36.61
CA ALA A 20 -39.95 -7.47 37.00
C ALA A 20 -39.02 -8.53 37.60
N GLN A 21 -39.05 -8.67 38.92
CA GLN A 21 -38.47 -9.80 39.65
C GLN A 21 -39.30 -11.06 39.39
N THR A 22 -38.70 -12.09 38.81
CA THR A 22 -39.18 -13.46 38.96
C THR A 22 -38.01 -14.40 39.30
N ARG A 23 -38.21 -15.10 40.39
CA ARG A 23 -37.35 -16.12 41.00
C ARG A 23 -36.99 -17.26 40.04
N GLY A 24 -35.70 -17.58 40.06
CA GLY A 24 -35.22 -18.97 40.05
C GLY A 24 -35.43 -19.78 38.79
N ARG A 25 -34.35 -19.93 38.01
CA ARG A 25 -34.06 -21.22 37.39
C ARG A 25 -32.65 -21.25 36.79
N SER A 26 -31.90 -22.24 37.28
CA SER A 26 -30.80 -22.95 36.60
C SER A 26 -30.04 -22.16 35.52
N THR A 27 -28.88 -21.67 35.88
CA THR A 27 -27.87 -21.11 34.97
C THR A 27 -27.29 -22.22 34.08
N ALA A 28 -27.88 -22.47 32.93
CA ALA A 28 -27.15 -23.11 31.87
C ALA A 28 -26.01 -22.16 31.45
N PRO A 29 -24.77 -22.63 31.28
CA PRO A 29 -23.67 -21.79 30.84
C PRO A 29 -23.99 -21.17 29.46
N LYS A 30 -24.01 -19.83 29.39
CA LYS A 30 -24.18 -19.08 28.17
C LYS A 30 -23.15 -19.59 27.16
N PRO A 31 -23.52 -20.02 25.95
CA PRO A 31 -22.55 -20.47 24.94
C PRO A 31 -21.55 -19.34 24.72
N LYS A 32 -20.28 -19.66 25.00
CA LYS A 32 -19.15 -18.76 24.68
C LYS A 32 -19.22 -18.44 23.20
N PRO A 33 -19.17 -17.16 22.77
CA PRO A 33 -19.14 -16.83 21.36
C PRO A 33 -18.05 -17.68 20.69
N ALA A 34 -18.44 -18.40 19.64
CA ALA A 34 -17.47 -19.18 18.86
C ALA A 34 -16.36 -18.23 18.41
N ALA A 35 -15.15 -18.46 18.90
CA ALA A 35 -13.98 -17.68 18.48
C ALA A 35 -13.87 -17.84 16.96
N THR A 36 -13.87 -16.74 16.22
CA THR A 36 -13.59 -16.75 14.78
C THR A 36 -12.28 -17.50 14.57
N PRO A 37 -12.25 -18.58 13.74
CA PRO A 37 -11.03 -19.35 13.57
C PRO A 37 -9.91 -18.41 13.14
N ALA A 38 -8.78 -18.43 13.84
CA ALA A 38 -7.61 -17.69 13.44
C ALA A 38 -7.23 -18.09 12.00
N PRO A 39 -6.89 -17.14 11.10
CA PRO A 39 -6.46 -17.45 9.75
C PRO A 39 -5.32 -18.47 9.81
N ARG A 40 -5.39 -19.50 8.99
CA ARG A 40 -4.32 -20.50 8.95
C ARG A 40 -3.04 -19.82 8.48
N VAL A 41 -1.90 -20.13 9.09
CA VAL A 41 -0.57 -19.56 8.76
C VAL A 41 -0.32 -19.51 7.25
N ASN A 42 -0.70 -20.57 6.54
CA ASN A 42 -0.57 -20.67 5.08
C ASN A 42 -1.45 -19.66 4.33
N GLU A 43 -2.63 -19.31 4.84
CA GLU A 43 -3.51 -18.32 4.22
C GLU A 43 -2.93 -16.91 4.36
N VAL A 44 -2.41 -16.57 5.52
CA VAL A 44 -1.74 -15.28 5.78
C VAL A 44 -0.50 -15.14 4.91
N ARG A 45 0.33 -16.21 4.85
CA ARG A 45 1.52 -16.23 3.99
C ARG A 45 1.17 -16.07 2.51
N THR A 46 0.16 -16.78 2.03
CA THR A 46 -0.32 -16.68 0.64
C THR A 46 -0.84 -15.28 0.33
N ALA A 47 -1.63 -14.70 1.23
CA ALA A 47 -2.11 -13.32 1.07
C ALA A 47 -0.95 -12.30 1.04
N GLY A 48 0.05 -12.48 1.89
CA GLY A 48 1.29 -11.69 1.87
C GLY A 48 2.04 -11.81 0.55
N ALA A 49 2.25 -13.04 0.06
CA ALA A 49 2.91 -13.30 -1.22
C ALA A 49 2.16 -12.68 -2.41
N ASN A 50 0.84 -12.74 -2.41
CA ASN A 50 0.01 -12.13 -3.46
C ASN A 50 0.16 -10.59 -3.46
N ARG A 51 0.24 -9.95 -2.28
CA ARG A 51 0.48 -8.50 -2.19
C ARG A 51 1.86 -8.12 -2.73
N VAL A 52 2.90 -8.89 -2.41
CA VAL A 52 4.24 -8.67 -2.96
C VAL A 52 4.23 -8.83 -4.48
N ALA A 53 3.61 -9.90 -5.00
CA ALA A 53 3.52 -10.14 -6.43
C ALA A 53 2.77 -9.01 -7.17
N GLU A 54 1.74 -8.45 -6.56
CA GLU A 54 1.00 -7.33 -7.14
C GLU A 54 1.86 -6.06 -7.19
N GLN A 55 2.63 -5.76 -6.14
CA GLN A 55 3.57 -4.62 -6.16
C GLN A 55 4.62 -4.79 -7.27
N ILE A 56 5.14 -5.99 -7.48
CA ILE A 56 6.09 -6.29 -8.57
C ILE A 56 5.46 -5.95 -9.93
N LYS A 57 4.24 -6.42 -10.18
CA LYS A 57 3.54 -6.16 -11.46
C LYS A 57 3.32 -4.68 -11.70
N LEU A 58 2.84 -3.96 -10.68
CA LEU A 58 2.57 -2.53 -10.78
C LEU A 58 3.85 -1.73 -11.02
N LEU A 59 4.92 -2.03 -10.29
CA LEU A 59 6.24 -1.40 -10.46
C LEU A 59 6.83 -1.68 -11.83
N ALA A 60 6.80 -2.94 -12.29
CA ALA A 60 7.33 -3.30 -13.61
C ALA A 60 6.61 -2.54 -14.74
N ARG A 61 5.27 -2.49 -14.67
CA ARG A 61 4.47 -1.71 -15.63
C ARG A 61 4.81 -0.21 -15.58
N PHE A 62 4.95 0.34 -14.37
CA PHE A 62 5.29 1.74 -14.21
C PHE A 62 6.68 2.07 -14.76
N ILE A 63 7.69 1.22 -14.48
CA ILE A 63 9.06 1.41 -14.98
C ILE A 63 9.08 1.40 -16.52
N TYR A 64 8.30 0.52 -17.15
CA TYR A 64 8.14 0.50 -18.59
C TYR A 64 7.59 1.83 -19.13
N ILE A 65 6.50 2.34 -18.53
CA ILE A 65 5.89 3.63 -18.91
C ILE A 65 6.86 4.78 -18.63
N LEU A 66 7.55 4.77 -17.51
CA LEU A 66 8.55 5.78 -17.14
C LEU A 66 9.64 5.87 -18.20
N GLY A 67 10.17 4.73 -18.65
CA GLY A 67 11.19 4.69 -19.71
C GLY A 67 10.71 5.36 -21.01
N GLY A 68 9.55 4.96 -21.51
CA GLY A 68 8.95 5.55 -22.71
C GLY A 68 8.66 7.05 -22.57
N THR A 69 8.12 7.47 -21.43
CA THR A 69 7.84 8.88 -21.14
C THR A 69 9.12 9.71 -21.06
N ASN A 70 10.15 9.18 -20.39
CA ASN A 70 11.45 9.85 -20.27
C ASN A 70 12.12 10.04 -21.63
N GLU A 71 12.09 9.02 -22.49
CA GLU A 71 12.61 9.13 -23.87
C GLU A 71 11.82 10.14 -24.71
N SER A 72 10.51 10.22 -24.52
CA SER A 72 9.70 11.25 -25.18
C SER A 72 10.10 12.66 -24.72
N ILE A 73 10.25 12.87 -23.39
CA ILE A 73 10.68 14.14 -22.82
C ILE A 73 12.03 14.58 -23.40
N LYS A 74 13.00 13.66 -23.51
CA LYS A 74 14.33 13.96 -24.06
C LYS A 74 14.28 14.33 -25.55
N ARG A 75 13.46 13.62 -26.31
CA ARG A 75 13.31 13.87 -27.75
C ARG A 75 12.70 15.24 -28.03
N ASP A 76 11.77 15.63 -27.17
CA ASP A 76 11.03 16.87 -27.30
C ASP A 76 11.77 18.08 -26.67
N GLU A 77 13.01 17.88 -26.18
CA GLU A 77 13.87 18.98 -25.72
C GLU A 77 14.21 19.90 -26.89
N GLY A 78 13.72 21.14 -26.84
CA GLY A 78 13.89 22.15 -27.89
C GLY A 78 12.65 22.45 -28.73
N ASP A 79 11.57 21.69 -28.57
CA ASP A 79 10.28 21.99 -29.18
C ASP A 79 9.47 22.97 -28.30
N PRO A 80 9.06 24.15 -28.83
CA PRO A 80 8.26 25.11 -28.07
C PRO A 80 6.93 24.55 -27.54
N ASP A 81 6.30 23.62 -28.25
CA ASP A 81 5.05 22.98 -27.82
C ASP A 81 5.28 21.94 -26.72
N ALA A 82 6.46 21.35 -26.64
CA ALA A 82 6.85 20.43 -25.58
C ALA A 82 7.00 21.14 -24.22
N ALA A 83 7.32 22.43 -24.21
CA ALA A 83 7.43 23.23 -22.98
C ALA A 83 6.14 23.23 -22.13
N LYS A 84 4.98 22.98 -22.73
CA LYS A 84 3.69 22.85 -22.05
C LYS A 84 3.39 21.42 -21.59
N LYS A 85 3.80 20.40 -22.36
CA LYS A 85 3.48 18.98 -22.11
C LYS A 85 4.47 18.32 -21.15
N ASN A 86 5.75 18.62 -21.27
CA ASN A 86 6.81 18.01 -20.47
C ASN A 86 6.66 18.24 -18.94
N PRO A 87 6.28 19.42 -18.42
CA PRO A 87 6.06 19.60 -16.99
C PRO A 87 4.97 18.68 -16.44
N MET A 88 3.89 18.46 -17.20
CA MET A 88 2.80 17.56 -16.79
C MET A 88 3.28 16.10 -16.75
N ALA A 89 3.99 15.64 -17.76
CA ALA A 89 4.56 14.31 -17.82
C ALA A 89 5.56 14.05 -16.68
N LYS A 90 6.46 15.01 -16.41
CA LYS A 90 7.39 14.96 -15.27
C LYS A 90 6.66 14.87 -13.93
N ASN A 91 5.58 15.63 -13.76
CA ASN A 91 4.78 15.61 -12.54
C ASN A 91 4.05 14.27 -12.34
N LEU A 92 3.50 13.68 -13.40
CA LEU A 92 2.88 12.35 -13.36
C LEU A 92 3.88 11.26 -12.92
N ILE A 93 5.11 11.30 -13.44
CA ILE A 93 6.17 10.39 -13.01
C ILE A 93 6.43 10.55 -11.51
N ARG A 94 6.63 11.78 -11.03
CA ARG A 94 6.91 12.04 -9.61
C ARG A 94 5.78 11.54 -8.71
N THR A 95 4.53 11.90 -9.03
CA THR A 95 3.35 11.46 -8.28
C THR A 95 3.23 9.92 -8.26
N GLY A 96 3.51 9.26 -9.39
CA GLY A 96 3.52 7.80 -9.46
C GLY A 96 4.55 7.18 -8.51
N ILE A 97 5.78 7.71 -8.48
CA ILE A 97 6.85 7.21 -7.59
C ILE A 97 6.50 7.43 -6.12
N THR A 98 5.94 8.60 -5.75
CA THR A 98 5.44 8.87 -4.39
C THR A 98 4.39 7.84 -3.98
N GLY A 99 3.42 7.53 -4.86
CA GLY A 99 2.41 6.52 -4.60
C GLY A 99 3.00 5.12 -4.36
N PHE A 100 4.05 4.75 -5.08
CA PHE A 100 4.76 3.48 -4.84
C PHE A 100 5.51 3.48 -3.52
N ARG A 101 6.21 4.56 -3.16
CA ARG A 101 6.85 4.68 -1.85
C ARG A 101 5.84 4.45 -0.72
N ASP A 102 4.70 5.13 -0.76
CA ASP A 102 3.66 5.01 0.27
C ASP A 102 3.06 3.60 0.33
N GLY A 103 2.88 2.96 -0.83
CA GLY A 103 2.38 1.58 -0.90
C GLY A 103 3.38 0.56 -0.35
N LEU A 104 4.68 0.74 -0.61
CA LEU A 104 5.75 -0.11 -0.11
C LEU A 104 6.00 0.09 1.39
N ASP A 105 5.86 1.31 1.90
CA ASP A 105 5.94 1.60 3.34
C ASP A 105 4.83 0.86 4.11
N LYS A 106 3.60 0.93 3.61
CA LYS A 106 2.48 0.16 4.18
C LYS A 106 2.76 -1.34 4.15
N LEU A 107 3.33 -1.85 3.06
CA LEU A 107 3.69 -3.27 2.95
C LEU A 107 4.73 -3.67 4.00
N GLU A 108 5.78 -2.85 4.21
CA GLU A 108 6.79 -3.08 5.25
C GLU A 108 6.18 -3.06 6.65
N ILE A 109 5.30 -2.11 6.96
CA ILE A 109 4.60 -2.02 8.24
C ILE A 109 3.76 -3.28 8.49
N ASP A 110 2.99 -3.71 7.50
CA ASP A 110 2.13 -4.90 7.60
C ASP A 110 2.94 -6.18 7.83
N PHE A 111 4.07 -6.34 7.10
CA PHE A 111 4.94 -7.51 7.28
C PHE A 111 5.59 -7.53 8.65
N ARG A 112 5.98 -6.37 9.17
CA ARG A 112 6.53 -6.25 10.53
C ARG A 112 5.51 -6.52 11.61
N ALA A 113 4.25 -6.09 11.41
CA ALA A 113 3.19 -6.20 12.40
C ALA A 113 2.53 -7.59 12.43
N THR A 114 2.64 -8.40 11.36
CA THR A 114 2.01 -9.70 11.23
C THR A 114 2.99 -10.81 11.60
N PRO A 115 2.80 -11.56 12.69
CA PRO A 115 3.76 -12.57 13.16
C PRO A 115 4.16 -13.60 12.11
N GLU A 116 3.21 -14.05 11.28
CA GLU A 116 3.43 -15.04 10.22
C GLU A 116 4.26 -14.50 9.05
N LEU A 117 4.34 -13.18 8.91
CA LEU A 117 5.10 -12.50 7.84
C LEU A 117 6.44 -11.94 8.33
N GLN A 118 6.66 -11.84 9.65
CA GLN A 118 7.91 -11.33 10.22
C GLN A 118 9.18 -12.02 9.70
N PRO A 119 9.23 -13.35 9.47
CA PRO A 119 10.43 -13.98 8.90
C PRO A 119 10.83 -13.43 7.54
N TYR A 120 9.88 -12.93 6.78
CA TYR A 120 10.09 -12.34 5.44
C TYR A 120 10.37 -10.84 5.48
N TYR A 121 10.01 -10.17 6.59
CA TYR A 121 10.23 -8.74 6.77
C TYR A 121 11.71 -8.35 6.63
N ILE A 122 12.63 -9.18 7.14
CA ILE A 122 14.08 -8.90 7.05
C ILE A 122 14.53 -8.73 5.59
N LYS A 123 13.97 -9.51 4.66
CA LYS A 123 14.25 -9.39 3.23
C LYS A 123 13.52 -8.21 2.58
N LEU A 124 12.32 -7.88 3.09
CA LEU A 124 11.49 -6.79 2.58
C LEU A 124 12.00 -5.42 3.03
N ALA A 125 12.58 -5.35 4.24
CA ALA A 125 13.01 -4.09 4.84
C ALA A 125 13.92 -3.28 3.92
N GLY A 126 13.57 -1.99 3.74
CA GLY A 126 14.30 -1.05 2.89
C GLY A 126 13.78 -0.94 1.44
N VAL A 127 12.68 -1.63 1.06
CA VAL A 127 12.07 -1.41 -0.26
C VAL A 127 11.43 -0.03 -0.36
N ALA A 128 10.80 0.44 0.73
CA ALA A 128 10.26 1.80 0.81
C ALA A 128 11.36 2.86 0.73
N SER A 129 12.52 2.62 1.39
CA SER A 129 13.69 3.49 1.29
C SER A 129 14.27 3.52 -0.13
N GLY A 130 14.29 2.38 -0.83
CA GLY A 130 14.66 2.31 -2.26
C GLY A 130 13.75 3.16 -3.14
N ALA A 131 12.43 3.13 -2.89
CA ALA A 131 11.47 3.98 -3.58
C ALA A 131 11.61 5.47 -3.23
N ALA A 132 11.92 5.80 -1.96
CA ALA A 132 12.23 7.18 -1.53
C ALA A 132 13.47 7.74 -2.26
N ASN A 133 14.50 6.91 -2.46
CA ASN A 133 15.65 7.29 -3.28
C ASN A 133 15.25 7.58 -4.74
N ALA A 134 14.41 6.74 -5.34
CA ALA A 134 13.87 6.98 -6.68
C ALA A 134 13.04 8.28 -6.74
N GLU A 135 12.26 8.58 -5.71
CA GLU A 135 11.49 9.82 -5.59
C GLU A 135 12.42 11.06 -5.59
N GLN A 136 13.48 11.03 -4.79
CA GLN A 136 14.46 12.11 -4.76
C GLN A 136 15.15 12.31 -6.11
N GLN A 137 15.52 11.22 -6.79
CA GLN A 137 16.10 11.28 -8.13
C GLN A 137 15.11 11.88 -9.15
N ALA A 138 13.84 11.49 -9.09
CA ALA A 138 12.79 12.03 -9.96
C ALA A 138 12.51 13.52 -9.66
N ALA A 139 12.57 13.95 -8.41
CA ALA A 139 12.48 15.36 -8.03
C ALA A 139 13.58 16.20 -8.72
N ASN A 140 14.77 15.62 -8.88
CA ASN A 140 15.92 16.23 -9.56
C ASN A 140 15.90 16.01 -11.10
N ASN A 141 14.79 15.54 -11.68
CA ASN A 141 14.64 15.16 -13.09
C ASN A 141 15.58 14.04 -13.56
N GLN A 142 16.15 13.26 -12.65
CA GLN A 142 17.02 12.11 -12.95
C GLN A 142 16.18 10.84 -13.16
N PHE A 143 15.30 10.84 -14.16
CA PHE A 143 14.31 9.77 -14.35
C PHE A 143 14.94 8.40 -14.69
N ASP A 144 16.09 8.38 -15.39
CA ASP A 144 16.82 7.14 -15.64
C ASP A 144 17.39 6.53 -14.34
N ALA A 145 17.92 7.38 -13.45
CA ALA A 145 18.41 6.94 -12.15
C ALA A 145 17.24 6.43 -11.29
N ALA A 146 16.12 7.15 -11.27
CA ALA A 146 14.90 6.74 -10.57
C ALA A 146 14.40 5.37 -11.07
N GLY A 147 14.38 5.15 -12.39
CA GLY A 147 14.02 3.86 -12.98
C GLY A 147 14.92 2.72 -12.52
N ARG A 148 16.25 2.93 -12.48
CA ARG A 148 17.21 1.95 -11.96
C ARG A 148 16.98 1.64 -10.47
N SER A 149 16.72 2.66 -9.66
CA SER A 149 16.41 2.47 -8.24
C SER A 149 15.13 1.65 -8.04
N LEU A 150 14.08 1.90 -8.82
CA LEU A 150 12.86 1.10 -8.79
C LEU A 150 13.07 -0.35 -9.27
N LEU A 151 13.97 -0.60 -10.24
CA LEU A 151 14.35 -1.97 -10.64
C LEU A 151 15.01 -2.72 -9.49
N LEU A 152 15.85 -2.08 -8.69
CA LEU A 152 16.44 -2.70 -7.49
C LEU A 152 15.36 -3.05 -6.46
N VAL A 153 14.34 -2.19 -6.30
CA VAL A 153 13.16 -2.51 -5.46
C VAL A 153 12.41 -3.73 -5.99
N VAL A 154 12.17 -3.82 -7.30
CA VAL A 154 11.52 -5.00 -7.92
C VAL A 154 12.31 -6.27 -7.64
N ASN A 155 13.63 -6.27 -7.81
CA ASN A 155 14.48 -7.42 -7.54
C ASN A 155 14.37 -7.86 -6.07
N ARG A 156 14.40 -6.92 -5.13
CA ARG A 156 14.25 -7.23 -3.70
C ARG A 156 12.87 -7.81 -3.38
N LEU A 157 11.80 -7.28 -3.98
CA LEU A 157 10.46 -7.85 -3.84
C LEU A 157 10.38 -9.28 -4.43
N ALA A 158 11.05 -9.54 -5.54
CA ALA A 158 11.13 -10.87 -6.13
C ALA A 158 11.83 -11.87 -5.20
N ASP A 159 12.93 -11.47 -4.54
CA ASP A 159 13.63 -12.29 -3.54
C ASP A 159 12.73 -12.63 -2.34
N VAL A 160 11.91 -11.66 -1.89
CA VAL A 160 10.89 -11.88 -0.85
C VAL A 160 9.87 -12.91 -1.32
N LEU A 161 9.35 -12.74 -2.54
CA LEU A 161 8.34 -13.64 -3.10
C LEU A 161 8.84 -15.06 -3.24
N VAL A 162 10.10 -15.25 -3.69
CA VAL A 162 10.75 -16.57 -3.76
C VAL A 162 10.85 -17.18 -2.36
N ALA A 163 11.30 -16.42 -1.36
CA ALA A 163 11.41 -16.91 0.02
C ALA A 163 10.05 -17.29 0.63
N MET A 164 8.95 -16.66 0.22
CA MET A 164 7.61 -16.99 0.71
C MET A 164 7.00 -18.23 0.06
N ARG A 165 7.52 -18.65 -1.09
CA ARG A 165 7.04 -19.84 -1.82
C ARG A 165 7.77 -21.13 -1.47
N LEU A 166 8.95 -21.02 -0.85
CA LEU A 166 9.72 -22.15 -0.31
C LEU A 166 9.21 -22.53 1.09
#